data_7196fb4b9e4205f49c8bf959dff4ccb2
#
_entry.id   7196fb4b9e4205f49c8bf959dff4ccb2
#
_cell.length_a   1.000
_cell.length_b   1.000
_cell.length_c   1.000
_cell.angle_alpha   90.00
_cell.angle_beta   90.00
_cell.angle_gamma   90.00
#
_symmetry.space_group_name_H-M   'P 1'
#
loop_
_entity.id
_entity.type
_entity.pdbx_description
1 polymer ?
#
loop_
_entity_poly.entity_id
_entity_poly.type
_entity_poly.pdbx_seq_one_letter_code
_entity_poly.pdbx_strand_id
1 'polypeptide(L)'
;MPTTETSSPLETYRAHLRRNELAYQYSAAAGKAVFFPRLVCPFTGSTELEWRVSQGLGTVHATTVVHPREGVAYNVALIELDEGFRMMSRVEQLAPEAVRIGLRVQVSFADGEDAPLPVFTPIGEGRA
;
A
#
# COMPACT_ATOMS: atom_id res chain seq x y z
N MET A 1 -13.52 -9.50 -26.71
CA MET A 1 -13.18 -9.20 -26.23
C MET A 1 -12.93 -9.07 -25.31
N PRO A 2 -12.87 -9.33 -25.36
CA PRO A 2 -12.64 -9.08 -24.24
C PRO A 2 -11.99 -8.11 -23.73
N THR A 3 -12.37 -7.46 -23.71
CA THR A 3 -11.79 -6.33 -23.22
C THR A 3 -11.43 -6.30 -21.81
N THR A 4 -12.00 -7.11 -21.01
CA THR A 4 -11.58 -7.18 -19.63
C THR A 4 -10.14 -7.53 -19.56
N GLU A 5 -9.68 -8.28 -20.52
CA GLU A 5 -8.30 -8.64 -20.52
C GLU A 5 -7.42 -7.48 -20.77
N THR A 6 -7.98 -6.39 -21.26
CA THR A 6 -7.17 -5.23 -21.57
C THR A 6 -7.09 -4.25 -20.43
N SER A 7 -7.72 -4.55 -19.29
CA SER A 7 -7.57 -3.68 -18.12
C SER A 7 -6.12 -3.62 -17.71
N SER A 8 -5.64 -2.42 -17.49
CA SER A 8 -4.26 -2.27 -17.03
C SER A 8 -4.18 -2.73 -15.57
N PRO A 9 -2.99 -3.15 -15.14
CA PRO A 9 -2.81 -3.48 -13.73
C PRO A 9 -3.20 -2.34 -12.81
N LEU A 10 -2.94 -1.10 -13.21
CA LEU A 10 -3.32 0.04 -12.39
C LEU A 10 -4.83 0.16 -12.24
N GLU A 11 -5.58 -0.09 -13.33
CA GLU A 11 -7.03 -0.03 -13.25
C GLU A 11 -7.59 -1.14 -12.37
N THR A 12 -7.02 -2.32 -12.44
CA THR A 12 -7.41 -3.42 -11.56
C THR A 12 -7.15 -3.04 -10.10
N TYR A 13 -5.99 -2.45 -9.84
CA TYR A 13 -5.63 -2.01 -8.50
C TYR A 13 -6.63 -0.98 -7.99
N ARG A 14 -6.98 0.00 -8.83
CA ARG A 14 -7.94 1.03 -8.45
C ARG A 14 -9.33 0.47 -8.21
N ALA A 15 -9.72 -0.55 -8.98
CA ALA A 15 -11.02 -1.18 -8.77
C ALA A 15 -11.09 -1.82 -7.39
N HIS A 16 -10.00 -2.43 -6.93
CA HIS A 16 -9.95 -2.95 -5.57
C HIS A 16 -10.05 -1.82 -4.55
N LEU A 17 -9.35 -0.71 -4.79
CA LEU A 17 -9.42 0.42 -3.85
C LEU A 17 -10.84 0.93 -3.71
N ARG A 18 -11.60 0.95 -4.80
CA ARG A 18 -12.99 1.40 -4.75
C ARG A 18 -13.87 0.51 -3.90
N ARG A 19 -13.43 -0.70 -3.62
CA ARG A 19 -14.10 -1.62 -2.70
C ARG A 19 -13.45 -1.61 -1.33
N ASN A 20 -12.54 -0.66 -1.09
CA ASN A 20 -11.77 -0.56 0.16
C ASN A 20 -10.93 -1.81 0.38
N GLU A 21 -10.28 -2.25 -0.68
CA GLU A 21 -9.36 -3.39 -0.64
C GLU A 21 -7.99 -2.94 -1.10
N LEU A 22 -6.97 -3.27 -0.32
CA LEU A 22 -5.59 -3.05 -0.74
C LEU A 22 -5.13 -4.33 -1.42
N ALA A 23 -5.02 -4.29 -2.74
CA ALA A 23 -4.66 -5.47 -3.51
C ALA A 23 -3.19 -5.41 -3.91
N TYR A 24 -2.61 -6.57 -4.10
CA TYR A 24 -1.23 -6.68 -4.57
C TYR A 24 -1.17 -7.89 -5.49
N GLN A 25 -0.08 -7.97 -6.23
CA GLN A 25 0.15 -9.10 -7.11
C GLN A 25 1.12 -10.07 -6.46
N TYR A 26 0.96 -11.34 -6.77
CA TYR A 26 1.85 -12.38 -6.28
C TYR A 26 2.39 -13.15 -7.47
N SER A 27 3.71 -13.33 -7.51
CA SER A 27 4.37 -14.10 -8.54
C SER A 27 4.70 -15.48 -7.98
N ALA A 28 4.00 -16.51 -8.45
CA ALA A 28 4.29 -17.86 -8.02
C ALA A 28 5.68 -18.29 -8.50
N ALA A 29 6.10 -17.81 -9.67
CA ALA A 29 7.41 -18.14 -10.20
C ALA A 29 8.53 -17.62 -9.32
N ALA A 30 8.35 -16.42 -8.75
CA ALA A 30 9.37 -15.85 -7.86
C ALA A 30 9.11 -16.19 -6.40
N GLY A 31 7.91 -16.64 -6.05
CA GLY A 31 7.53 -16.87 -4.68
C GLY A 31 7.45 -15.60 -3.88
N LYS A 32 7.08 -14.49 -4.50
CA LYS A 32 7.13 -13.18 -3.87
C LYS A 32 5.93 -12.33 -4.26
N ALA A 33 5.57 -11.44 -3.35
CA ALA A 33 4.62 -10.39 -3.66
C ALA A 33 5.26 -9.34 -4.55
N VAL A 34 4.46 -8.75 -5.43
CA VAL A 34 4.89 -7.71 -6.35
C VAL A 34 4.00 -6.50 -6.12
N PHE A 35 4.61 -5.38 -5.84
CA PHE A 35 3.96 -4.10 -5.68
C PHE A 35 4.94 -3.04 -6.21
N PHE A 36 4.54 -2.19 -7.05
CA PHE A 36 3.29 -1.80 -7.68
C PHE A 36 2.82 -2.77 -8.76
N PRO A 37 1.55 -2.59 -9.23
CA PRO A 37 1.00 -3.46 -10.26
C PRO A 37 1.83 -3.45 -11.54
N ARG A 38 2.04 -4.63 -12.10
CA ARG A 38 2.87 -4.79 -13.29
C ARG A 38 2.25 -5.81 -14.22
N LEU A 39 2.64 -5.75 -15.48
CA LEU A 39 2.23 -6.76 -16.45
C LEU A 39 3.10 -7.99 -16.38
N VAL A 40 4.36 -7.81 -16.00
CA VAL A 40 5.31 -8.92 -15.87
C VAL A 40 5.99 -8.83 -14.53
N CYS A 41 6.35 -9.98 -14.01
CA CYS A 41 7.09 -10.05 -12.75
C CYS A 41 8.47 -9.44 -12.93
N PRO A 42 8.86 -8.46 -12.08
CA PRO A 42 10.16 -7.83 -12.22
C PRO A 42 11.31 -8.77 -11.86
N PHE A 43 11.03 -9.90 -11.20
CA PHE A 43 12.08 -10.83 -10.79
C PHE A 43 12.33 -11.92 -11.80
N THR A 44 11.28 -12.35 -12.53
CA THR A 44 11.42 -13.51 -13.42
C THR A 44 10.98 -13.23 -14.85
N GLY A 45 10.30 -12.11 -15.10
CA GLY A 45 9.74 -11.81 -16.41
C GLY A 45 8.47 -12.56 -16.73
N SER A 46 7.96 -13.37 -15.81
CA SER A 46 6.72 -14.12 -16.02
C SER A 46 5.53 -13.18 -16.08
N THR A 47 4.56 -13.50 -16.93
CA THR A 47 3.30 -12.77 -16.96
C THR A 47 2.27 -13.38 -16.02
N GLU A 48 2.63 -14.44 -15.32
CA GLU A 48 1.70 -15.11 -14.42
C GLU A 48 1.77 -14.44 -13.06
N LEU A 49 0.97 -13.41 -12.91
CA LEU A 49 0.86 -12.64 -11.67
C LEU A 49 -0.58 -12.77 -11.19
N GLU A 50 -0.70 -13.17 -9.94
CA GLU A 50 -2.00 -13.41 -9.31
C GLU A 50 -2.35 -12.23 -8.43
N TRP A 51 -3.61 -11.77 -8.49
CA TRP A 51 -4.06 -10.72 -7.60
C TRP A 51 -4.51 -11.30 -6.27
N ARG A 52 -4.09 -10.66 -5.20
CA ARG A 52 -4.48 -11.04 -3.85
C ARG A 52 -4.85 -9.77 -3.09
N VAL A 53 -5.68 -9.92 -2.06
CA VAL A 53 -6.08 -8.79 -1.22
C VAL A 53 -5.32 -8.91 0.09
N SER A 54 -4.64 -7.83 0.45
CA SER A 54 -3.90 -7.76 1.70
C SER A 54 -4.86 -7.63 2.87
N GLN A 55 -4.48 -8.19 4.01
CA GLN A 55 -5.21 -7.94 5.25
C GLN A 55 -5.00 -6.52 5.74
N GLY A 56 -4.06 -5.79 5.14
CA GLY A 56 -3.85 -4.40 5.46
C GLY A 56 -3.04 -4.16 6.72
N LEU A 57 -2.38 -5.17 7.22
CA LEU A 57 -1.57 -5.05 8.44
C LEU A 57 -0.11 -4.93 8.05
N GLY A 58 0.59 -4.02 8.70
CA GLY A 58 2.00 -3.82 8.38
C GLY A 58 2.74 -3.13 9.50
N THR A 59 3.99 -2.83 9.20
CA THR A 59 4.91 -2.21 10.14
C THR A 59 5.63 -1.08 9.44
N VAL A 60 5.82 0.03 10.14
CA VAL A 60 6.59 1.14 9.59
C VAL A 60 8.04 0.70 9.45
N HIS A 61 8.50 0.65 8.21
CA HIS A 61 9.88 0.25 7.91
C HIS A 61 10.81 1.45 7.88
N ALA A 62 10.31 2.58 7.38
CA ALA A 62 11.06 3.84 7.33
C ALA A 62 10.06 4.98 7.40
N THR A 63 10.48 6.11 7.91
CA THR A 63 9.58 7.24 8.06
C THR A 63 10.37 8.54 8.02
N THR A 64 9.73 9.58 7.52
CA THR A 64 10.30 10.91 7.52
C THR A 64 9.19 11.94 7.67
N VAL A 65 9.55 13.12 8.11
CA VAL A 65 8.63 14.25 8.22
C VAL A 65 9.01 15.26 7.16
N VAL A 66 8.05 15.67 6.36
CA VAL A 66 8.26 16.66 5.32
C VAL A 66 7.74 17.99 5.85
N HIS A 67 8.61 19.01 5.79
CA HIS A 67 8.26 20.37 6.22
C HIS A 67 8.15 21.23 4.97
N PRO A 68 6.93 21.38 4.42
CA PRO A 68 6.79 22.18 3.20
C PRO A 68 7.03 23.64 3.53
N ARG A 69 7.39 24.40 2.49
CA ARG A 69 7.60 25.83 2.66
C ARG A 69 6.34 26.49 3.18
N GLU A 70 5.19 26.07 2.65
CA GLU A 70 3.90 26.54 3.12
C GLU A 70 3.05 25.33 3.45
N GLY A 71 2.29 25.44 4.52
CA GLY A 71 1.41 24.36 4.93
C GLY A 71 1.97 23.63 6.13
N VAL A 72 1.28 22.57 6.48
CA VAL A 72 1.56 21.80 7.70
C VAL A 72 2.52 20.68 7.38
N ALA A 73 3.40 20.38 8.33
CA ALA A 73 4.29 19.24 8.20
C ALA A 73 3.47 17.97 8.07
N TYR A 74 3.96 17.00 7.30
CA TYR A 74 3.27 15.75 7.12
C TYR A 74 4.27 14.59 7.09
N ASN A 75 3.75 13.40 7.29
CA ASN A 75 4.54 12.19 7.36
C ASN A 75 4.54 11.47 6.02
N VAL A 76 5.69 10.92 5.65
CA VAL A 76 5.81 9.96 4.56
C VAL A 76 6.47 8.73 5.14
N ALA A 77 5.88 7.57 4.90
CA ALA A 77 6.37 6.34 5.50
C ALA A 77 6.43 5.24 4.47
N LEU A 78 7.42 4.38 4.62
CA LEU A 78 7.50 3.14 3.87
C LEU A 78 6.97 2.05 4.76
N ILE A 79 5.87 1.44 4.34
CA ILE A 79 5.16 0.43 5.13
C ILE A 79 5.48 -0.93 4.58
N GLU A 80 5.91 -1.84 5.45
CA GLU A 80 6.11 -3.23 5.07
C GLU A 80 4.87 -4.01 5.47
N LEU A 81 4.12 -4.49 4.49
CA LEU A 81 2.92 -5.27 4.73
C LEU A 81 3.30 -6.67 5.15
N ASP A 82 2.44 -7.28 5.96
CA ASP A 82 2.73 -8.62 6.48
C ASP A 82 2.85 -9.65 5.37
N GLU A 83 2.27 -9.37 4.20
CA GLU A 83 2.37 -10.26 3.05
C GLU A 83 3.73 -10.18 2.35
N GLY A 84 4.60 -9.26 2.77
CA GLY A 84 5.97 -9.24 2.27
C GLY A 84 6.26 -8.20 1.20
N PHE A 85 5.39 -7.22 1.01
CA PHE A 85 5.69 -6.13 0.08
C PHE A 85 5.71 -4.80 0.84
N ARG A 86 6.35 -3.81 0.23
CA ARG A 86 6.47 -2.48 0.82
C ARG A 86 5.81 -1.46 -0.07
N MET A 87 5.24 -0.44 0.54
CA MET A 87 4.63 0.65 -0.21
C MET A 87 4.85 1.96 0.52
N MET A 88 4.98 3.03 -0.28
CA MET A 88 5.04 4.38 0.27
C MET A 88 3.63 4.84 0.59
N SER A 89 3.47 5.40 1.78
CA SER A 89 2.19 5.90 2.21
C SER A 89 2.43 6.92 3.32
N ARG A 90 1.45 7.08 4.17
CA ARG A 90 1.58 7.94 5.35
C ARG A 90 0.81 7.32 6.49
N VAL A 91 1.20 7.66 7.70
CA VAL A 91 0.50 7.23 8.90
C VAL A 91 -0.31 8.40 9.39
N GLU A 92 -1.62 8.21 9.55
CA GLU A 92 -2.54 9.24 10.02
C GLU A 92 -2.92 8.97 11.45
N GLN A 93 -3.59 9.94 12.07
CA GLN A 93 -4.05 9.86 13.46
C GLN A 93 -2.91 9.94 14.46
N LEU A 94 -1.72 10.36 14.00
CA LEU A 94 -0.58 10.65 14.86
C LEU A 94 0.06 11.93 14.34
N ALA A 95 0.68 12.69 15.24
CA ALA A 95 1.53 13.77 14.79
C ALA A 95 2.65 13.18 13.93
N PRO A 96 3.05 13.89 12.86
CA PRO A 96 4.09 13.33 11.97
C PRO A 96 5.34 12.90 12.72
N GLU A 97 5.72 13.64 13.76
CA GLU A 97 6.93 13.33 14.53
C GLU A 97 6.76 12.12 15.43
N ALA A 98 5.55 11.70 15.67
CA ALA A 98 5.28 10.56 16.56
C ALA A 98 5.33 9.23 15.84
N VAL A 99 5.43 9.24 14.51
CA VAL A 99 5.50 8.00 13.73
C VAL A 99 6.90 7.42 13.87
N ARG A 100 6.99 6.15 14.23
CA ARG A 100 8.28 5.52 14.51
C ARG A 100 8.45 4.25 13.69
N ILE A 101 9.70 3.93 13.37
CA ILE A 101 10.04 2.64 12.78
C ILE A 101 9.63 1.56 13.77
N GLY A 102 8.99 0.52 13.25
CA GLY A 102 8.50 -0.58 14.07
C GLY A 102 7.07 -0.44 14.53
N LEU A 103 6.44 0.72 14.30
CA LEU A 103 5.05 0.91 14.68
C LEU A 103 4.15 0.00 13.87
N ARG A 104 3.24 -0.70 14.53
CA ARG A 104 2.26 -1.53 13.84
C ARG A 104 1.10 -0.67 13.37
N VAL A 105 0.72 -0.88 12.13
CA VAL A 105 -0.31 -0.05 11.47
C VAL A 105 -1.24 -0.93 10.67
N GLN A 106 -2.40 -0.36 10.35
CA GLN A 106 -3.39 -1.02 9.51
C GLN A 106 -3.84 -0.04 8.44
N VAL A 107 -4.22 -0.59 7.30
CA VAL A 107 -4.65 0.23 6.18
C VAL A 107 -5.99 0.88 6.48
N SER A 108 -6.14 2.09 6.00
CA SER A 108 -7.39 2.83 5.98
C SER A 108 -7.47 3.48 4.62
N PHE A 109 -8.63 4.03 4.27
CA PHE A 109 -8.82 4.58 2.94
C PHE A 109 -9.30 6.00 3.05
N ALA A 110 -8.49 6.92 2.51
CA ALA A 110 -8.81 8.33 2.48
C ALA A 110 -9.38 8.68 1.12
N ASP A 111 -10.00 9.84 1.02
CA ASP A 111 -10.54 10.29 -0.25
C ASP A 111 -9.42 10.55 -1.24
N GLY A 112 -9.61 10.09 -2.47
CA GLY A 112 -8.70 10.33 -3.57
C GLY A 112 -9.49 10.72 -4.79
N GLU A 113 -8.79 11.15 -5.85
CA GLU A 113 -9.46 11.65 -7.04
C GLU A 113 -10.15 10.54 -7.81
N ASP A 114 -9.40 9.54 -8.21
CA ASP A 114 -9.92 8.46 -9.06
C ASP A 114 -10.39 7.28 -8.24
N ALA A 115 -9.81 7.11 -7.08
CA ALA A 115 -10.10 5.97 -6.20
C ALA A 115 -9.68 6.36 -4.80
N PRO A 116 -10.19 5.67 -3.77
CA PRO A 116 -9.70 5.92 -2.42
C PRO A 116 -8.20 5.71 -2.33
N LEU A 117 -7.57 6.48 -1.47
CA LEU A 117 -6.13 6.43 -1.29
C LEU A 117 -5.81 5.58 -0.06
N PRO A 118 -4.99 4.52 -0.20
CA PRO A 118 -4.62 3.73 0.97
C PRO A 118 -3.64 4.51 1.84
N VAL A 119 -4.01 4.66 3.10
CA VAL A 119 -3.18 5.27 4.12
C VAL A 119 -3.18 4.32 5.31
N PHE A 120 -2.41 4.63 6.33
CA PHE A 120 -2.28 3.73 7.46
C PHE A 120 -2.54 4.46 8.76
N THR A 121 -3.10 3.75 9.72
CA THR A 121 -3.33 4.27 11.06
C THR A 121 -2.70 3.32 12.07
N PRO A 122 -2.30 3.83 13.25
CA PRO A 122 -1.73 2.94 14.27
C PRO A 122 -2.76 1.91 14.71
N ILE A 123 -2.31 0.70 14.97
CA ILE A 123 -3.16 -0.30 15.58
C ILE A 123 -3.22 0.04 17.06
N GLY A 124 -4.37 0.28 17.55
CA GLY A 124 -4.54 0.72 18.90
C GLY A 124 -4.06 -0.24 19.91
N GLU A 125 -3.60 -0.18 20.60
CA GLU A 125 -3.21 -0.68 21.35
C GLU A 125 -3.54 -0.68 22.37
N GLY A 126 -3.86 -0.65 22.09
CA GLY A 126 -4.05 -0.62 22.67
C GLY A 126 -3.94 -0.51 23.35
N ARG A 127 -3.94 -0.48 23.44
CA ARG A 127 -3.72 -0.27 23.89
C ARG A 127 -3.69 -0.11 24.41
N ALA A 128 -3.96 -0.20 24.58
CA ALA A 128 -3.86 0.00 25.10
C ALA A 128 -3.89 0.10 25.68
#